data_c177624da8cd22e52e71ef2cfdd8dbaf
#
_entry.id   c177624da8cd22e52e71ef2cfdd8dbaf
#
_cell.length_a   1.000
_cell.length_b   1.000
_cell.length_c   1.000
_cell.angle_alpha   90.00
_cell.angle_beta   90.00
_cell.angle_gamma   90.00
#
_symmetry.space_group_name_H-M   'P 1'
#
loop_
_entity.id
_entity.type
_entity.pdbx_description
1 polymer ?
#
loop_
_entity_poly.entity_id
_entity_poly.type
_entity_poly.pdbx_seq_one_letter_code
_entity_poly.pdbx_strand_id
1 'polypeptide(L)'
;HANVQPHSGAQANTAVYFAMLNPGDTVMGMNLNEGGHLTHGSPVNISGKYFNFVPYGVDPETHRIDYDKVLEIAKECKPKMIVAGASAYPRIIDFAKLREIADAVGAYLMVDMAHIAGLVAAGVHPNPVPYCEFVTTTTHKTLRGPRGGLILCREEFAKQIDKAIFPGTQGGPLMHVIAAKAVCFGEALKPEFKEYGKKIVSNCKALADGLLKRGNKLVSGGTDNHVLLMDLRDTDVTGKELEARLDECYITVNKNTIPGEPLSPFVTSGVRIGTAAVTTRGLNEEDMDKIAEYITLVLNDYENSKEKVRAGVEEICKK
;
A
#
# COMPACT_ATOMS: atom_id res chain seq x y z
N HIS A 1 18.02 3.69 14.28
CA HIS A 1 17.12 3.67 15.45
C HIS A 1 15.72 3.15 15.07
N ALA A 2 15.03 2.51 16.01
CA ALA A 2 13.67 2.01 15.83
C ALA A 2 12.77 2.39 17.01
N ASN A 3 11.58 2.93 16.72
CA ASN A 3 10.54 3.17 17.72
C ASN A 3 9.32 2.30 17.41
N VAL A 4 8.96 1.41 18.32
CA VAL A 4 7.88 0.41 18.16
C VAL A 4 6.57 0.81 18.86
N GLN A 5 6.50 2.02 19.42
CA GLN A 5 5.35 2.48 20.21
C GLN A 5 4.16 3.01 19.38
N PRO A 6 4.28 3.44 18.10
CA PRO A 6 3.12 3.93 17.37
C PRO A 6 1.97 2.91 17.37
N HIS A 7 0.75 3.40 17.70
CA HIS A 7 -0.45 2.56 17.74
C HIS A 7 -0.96 2.20 16.34
N SER A 8 -0.56 2.97 15.32
CA SER A 8 -0.94 2.78 13.92
C SER A 8 0.11 3.38 12.98
N GLY A 9 0.05 3.02 11.68
CA GLY A 9 0.86 3.67 10.65
C GLY A 9 0.56 5.17 10.54
N ALA A 10 -0.70 5.57 10.68
CA ALA A 10 -1.08 6.98 10.66
C ALA A 10 -0.41 7.78 11.79
N GLN A 11 -0.33 7.22 13.00
CA GLN A 11 0.37 7.86 14.12
C GLN A 11 1.89 7.87 13.92
N ALA A 12 2.46 6.82 13.33
CA ALA A 12 3.87 6.82 12.96
C ALA A 12 4.19 7.96 11.97
N ASN A 13 3.40 8.11 10.91
CA ASN A 13 3.57 9.21 9.95
C ASN A 13 3.41 10.58 10.62
N THR A 14 2.37 10.76 11.42
CA THR A 14 2.12 12.02 12.15
C THR A 14 3.27 12.37 13.08
N ALA A 15 3.84 11.39 13.79
CA ALA A 15 4.97 11.63 14.68
C ALA A 15 6.22 12.09 13.91
N VAL A 16 6.51 11.51 12.75
CA VAL A 16 7.62 11.98 11.89
C VAL A 16 7.38 13.39 11.41
N TYR A 17 6.15 13.72 10.96
CA TYR A 17 5.83 15.08 10.54
C TYR A 17 6.03 16.09 11.66
N PHE A 18 5.50 15.84 12.85
CA PHE A 18 5.65 16.75 13.99
C PHE A 18 7.07 16.82 14.56
N ALA A 19 7.88 15.77 14.37
CA ALA A 19 9.29 15.82 14.74
C ALA A 19 10.10 16.73 13.82
N MET A 20 9.78 16.76 12.51
CA MET A 20 10.66 17.31 11.49
C MET A 20 10.13 18.56 10.80
N LEU A 21 8.84 18.86 10.93
CA LEU A 21 8.15 19.92 10.19
C LEU A 21 7.45 20.89 11.12
N ASN A 22 7.28 22.12 10.65
CA ASN A 22 6.40 23.11 11.25
C ASN A 22 5.07 23.17 10.49
N PRO A 23 3.96 23.56 11.16
CA PRO A 23 2.71 23.81 10.47
C PRO A 23 2.89 24.74 9.26
N GLY A 24 2.32 24.36 8.12
CA GLY A 24 2.43 25.09 6.85
C GLY A 24 3.65 24.74 5.99
N ASP A 25 4.60 23.95 6.49
CA ASP A 25 5.73 23.50 5.68
C ASP A 25 5.26 22.71 4.45
N THR A 26 5.95 22.88 3.32
CA THR A 26 5.66 22.17 2.08
C THR A 26 6.21 20.75 2.14
N VAL A 27 5.36 19.79 1.79
CA VAL A 27 5.65 18.36 1.73
C VAL A 27 5.19 17.81 0.39
N MET A 28 5.92 16.93 -0.23
CA MET A 28 5.43 16.18 -1.39
C MET A 28 4.95 14.80 -0.97
N GLY A 29 3.83 14.32 -1.56
CA GLY A 29 3.31 12.97 -1.34
C GLY A 29 2.60 12.44 -2.57
N MET A 30 2.47 11.11 -2.67
CA MET A 30 1.75 10.52 -3.79
C MET A 30 0.26 10.86 -3.72
N ASN A 31 -0.30 11.25 -4.88
CA ASN A 31 -1.71 11.58 -5.02
C ASN A 31 -2.61 10.42 -4.51
N LEU A 32 -3.59 10.74 -3.68
CA LEU A 32 -4.51 9.76 -3.10
C LEU A 32 -5.26 8.97 -4.19
N ASN A 33 -5.71 9.65 -5.25
CA ASN A 33 -6.45 9.03 -6.36
C ASN A 33 -5.57 8.12 -7.24
N GLU A 34 -4.26 8.21 -7.11
CA GLU A 34 -3.29 7.47 -7.92
C GLU A 34 -2.49 6.46 -7.09
N GLY A 35 -2.98 6.14 -5.90
CA GLY A 35 -2.44 5.10 -5.05
C GLY A 35 -1.84 5.57 -3.73
N GLY A 36 -1.79 6.87 -3.43
CA GLY A 36 -1.31 7.42 -2.17
C GLY A 36 -2.12 6.96 -0.95
N HIS A 37 -1.69 7.39 0.23
CA HIS A 37 -2.40 7.12 1.48
C HIS A 37 -3.02 8.41 2.05
N LEU A 38 -4.10 8.28 2.84
CA LEU A 38 -4.75 9.44 3.48
C LEU A 38 -3.78 10.33 4.26
N THR A 39 -2.80 9.74 4.94
CA THR A 39 -1.78 10.47 5.70
C THR A 39 -0.67 11.09 4.84
N HIS A 40 -0.77 11.00 3.52
CA HIS A 40 0.13 11.66 2.57
C HIS A 40 -0.49 12.92 1.97
N GLY A 41 -1.20 13.70 2.80
CA GLY A 41 -1.70 15.02 2.43
C GLY A 41 -3.18 15.11 2.06
N SER A 42 -3.98 14.09 2.35
CA SER A 42 -5.44 14.21 2.12
C SER A 42 -6.03 15.37 2.91
N PRO A 43 -6.87 16.23 2.31
CA PRO A 43 -7.44 17.40 2.99
C PRO A 43 -8.35 17.06 4.18
N VAL A 44 -8.84 15.83 4.27
CA VAL A 44 -9.62 15.35 5.41
C VAL A 44 -8.76 14.79 6.54
N ASN A 45 -7.47 14.58 6.28
CA ASN A 45 -6.51 14.05 7.24
C ASN A 45 -5.70 15.19 7.91
N ILE A 46 -5.18 14.93 9.11
CA ILE A 46 -4.33 15.87 9.83
C ILE A 46 -3.14 16.34 8.99
N SER A 47 -2.57 15.47 8.16
CA SER A 47 -1.45 15.80 7.28
C SER A 47 -1.78 16.94 6.31
N GLY A 48 -2.90 16.85 5.59
CA GLY A 48 -3.35 17.89 4.68
C GLY A 48 -3.94 19.14 5.35
N LYS A 49 -4.27 19.05 6.66
CA LYS A 49 -4.76 20.21 7.45
C LYS A 49 -3.63 21.04 8.04
N TYR A 50 -2.51 20.44 8.40
CA TYR A 50 -1.40 21.10 9.09
C TYR A 50 -0.26 21.47 8.16
N PHE A 51 -0.08 20.75 7.05
CA PHE A 51 1.04 20.93 6.12
C PHE A 51 0.55 21.24 4.72
N ASN A 52 1.36 21.92 3.93
CA ASN A 52 1.10 22.20 2.54
C ASN A 52 1.57 21.03 1.66
N PHE A 53 0.70 20.06 1.43
CA PHE A 53 1.03 18.91 0.59
C PHE A 53 0.85 19.19 -0.90
N VAL A 54 1.92 18.99 -1.66
CA VAL A 54 1.93 19.04 -3.12
C VAL A 54 1.96 17.60 -3.65
N PRO A 55 0.93 17.15 -4.39
CA PRO A 55 0.87 15.79 -4.86
C PRO A 55 1.80 15.56 -6.06
N TYR A 56 2.43 14.38 -6.12
CA TYR A 56 2.95 13.81 -7.35
C TYR A 56 2.11 12.58 -7.74
N GLY A 57 2.10 12.25 -9.02
CA GLY A 57 1.25 11.18 -9.54
C GLY A 57 2.03 10.17 -10.38
N VAL A 58 1.28 9.49 -11.22
CA VAL A 58 1.79 8.55 -12.20
C VAL A 58 1.63 9.12 -13.62
N ASP A 59 2.39 8.60 -14.54
CA ASP A 59 2.22 8.89 -15.95
C ASP A 59 0.85 8.39 -16.44
N PRO A 60 0.07 9.20 -17.18
CA PRO A 60 -1.30 8.87 -17.53
C PRO A 60 -1.46 7.72 -18.53
N GLU A 61 -0.41 7.35 -19.27
CA GLU A 61 -0.45 6.26 -20.26
C GLU A 61 0.02 4.94 -19.63
N THR A 62 1.13 4.98 -18.90
CA THR A 62 1.75 3.80 -18.31
C THR A 62 1.23 3.46 -16.93
N HIS A 63 0.60 4.43 -16.25
CA HIS A 63 0.20 4.37 -14.84
C HIS A 63 1.37 4.01 -13.90
N ARG A 64 2.59 4.44 -14.24
CA ARG A 64 3.80 4.28 -13.44
C ARG A 64 4.32 5.63 -12.96
N ILE A 65 5.00 5.65 -11.82
CA ILE A 65 5.63 6.87 -11.31
C ILE A 65 6.65 7.37 -12.34
N ASP A 66 6.46 8.60 -12.78
CA ASP A 66 7.40 9.32 -13.63
C ASP A 66 8.34 10.12 -12.73
N TYR A 67 9.55 9.60 -12.52
CA TYR A 67 10.53 10.21 -11.61
C TYR A 67 11.07 11.55 -12.13
N ASP A 68 11.10 11.76 -13.45
CA ASP A 68 11.49 13.05 -14.02
C ASP A 68 10.45 14.11 -13.69
N LYS A 69 9.17 13.76 -13.79
CA LYS A 69 8.08 14.65 -13.38
C LYS A 69 8.07 14.91 -11.88
N VAL A 70 8.38 13.89 -11.06
CA VAL A 70 8.54 14.07 -9.60
C VAL A 70 9.66 15.07 -9.30
N LEU A 71 10.79 15.01 -10.02
CA LEU A 71 11.90 15.96 -9.88
C LEU A 71 11.50 17.39 -10.28
N GLU A 72 10.75 17.55 -11.38
CA GLU A 72 10.24 18.86 -11.80
C GLU A 72 9.38 19.50 -10.70
N ILE A 73 8.40 18.75 -10.19
CA ILE A 73 7.51 19.21 -9.11
C ILE A 73 8.32 19.55 -7.85
N ALA A 74 9.30 18.71 -7.50
CA ALA A 74 10.17 18.94 -6.33
C ALA A 74 10.98 20.25 -6.47
N LYS A 75 11.53 20.53 -7.64
CA LYS A 75 12.28 21.77 -7.91
C LYS A 75 11.38 23.01 -7.84
N GLU A 76 10.13 22.88 -8.28
CA GLU A 76 9.14 23.98 -8.26
C GLU A 76 8.68 24.28 -6.82
N CYS A 77 8.21 23.27 -6.09
CA CYS A 77 7.61 23.47 -4.77
C CYS A 77 8.62 23.48 -3.61
N LYS A 78 9.86 23.01 -3.81
CA LYS A 78 10.95 22.97 -2.83
C LYS A 78 10.50 22.42 -1.47
N PRO A 79 10.06 21.17 -1.42
CA PRO A 79 9.50 20.60 -0.21
C PRO A 79 10.58 20.41 0.87
N LYS A 80 10.22 20.48 2.13
CA LYS A 80 11.09 20.07 3.24
C LYS A 80 11.18 18.55 3.38
N MET A 81 10.15 17.84 2.92
CA MET A 81 10.09 16.37 2.97
C MET A 81 9.36 15.84 1.74
N ILE A 82 9.88 14.73 1.21
CA ILE A 82 9.22 13.92 0.18
C ILE A 82 8.77 12.63 0.87
N VAL A 83 7.47 12.33 0.77
CA VAL A 83 6.86 11.11 1.31
C VAL A 83 6.58 10.16 0.15
N ALA A 84 7.24 9.02 0.18
CA ALA A 84 7.02 7.93 -0.76
C ALA A 84 6.30 6.75 -0.09
N GLY A 85 5.80 5.84 -0.90
CA GLY A 85 4.99 4.72 -0.46
C GLY A 85 3.54 4.87 -0.94
N ALA A 86 2.85 3.76 -1.03
CA ALA A 86 1.53 3.72 -1.61
C ALA A 86 0.64 2.64 -0.99
N SER A 87 -0.67 2.89 -1.01
CA SER A 87 -1.70 1.93 -0.60
C SER A 87 -2.22 1.09 -1.78
N ALA A 88 -2.10 1.62 -3.00
CA ALA A 88 -2.69 1.06 -4.20
C ALA A 88 -1.80 1.28 -5.44
N TYR A 89 -0.52 0.99 -5.33
CA TYR A 89 0.43 1.04 -6.43
C TYR A 89 1.01 -0.36 -6.68
N PRO A 90 0.70 -0.99 -7.82
CA PRO A 90 1.04 -2.41 -8.05
C PRO A 90 2.47 -2.62 -8.58
N ARG A 91 3.30 -1.58 -8.69
CA ARG A 91 4.64 -1.67 -9.25
C ARG A 91 5.72 -1.41 -8.20
N ILE A 92 6.95 -1.75 -8.52
CA ILE A 92 8.11 -1.43 -7.68
C ILE A 92 8.33 0.08 -7.64
N ILE A 93 8.65 0.58 -6.45
CA ILE A 93 9.08 1.97 -6.23
C ILE A 93 10.61 2.01 -6.21
N ASP A 94 11.19 2.90 -7.00
CA ASP A 94 12.65 3.12 -7.05
C ASP A 94 13.06 4.14 -5.97
N PHE A 95 13.49 3.62 -4.84
CA PHE A 95 13.90 4.44 -3.70
C PHE A 95 15.23 5.16 -3.94
N ALA A 96 16.11 4.63 -4.81
CA ALA A 96 17.36 5.29 -5.16
C ALA A 96 17.09 6.57 -5.96
N LYS A 97 16.21 6.52 -6.96
CA LYS A 97 15.78 7.73 -7.69
C LYS A 97 15.10 8.75 -6.80
N LEU A 98 14.26 8.32 -5.88
CA LEU A 98 13.63 9.23 -4.91
C LEU A 98 14.67 9.88 -3.99
N ARG A 99 15.73 9.17 -3.60
CA ARG A 99 16.85 9.76 -2.85
C ARG A 99 17.57 10.84 -3.67
N GLU A 100 17.87 10.56 -4.94
CA GLU A 100 18.49 11.55 -5.84
C GLU A 100 17.62 12.81 -5.97
N ILE A 101 16.30 12.66 -6.09
CA ILE A 101 15.36 13.77 -6.16
C ILE A 101 15.37 14.58 -4.86
N ALA A 102 15.30 13.90 -3.72
CA ALA A 102 15.30 14.58 -2.42
C ALA A 102 16.63 15.33 -2.18
N ASP A 103 17.77 14.74 -2.56
CA ASP A 103 19.07 15.39 -2.49
C ASP A 103 19.16 16.64 -3.38
N ALA A 104 18.58 16.56 -4.59
CA ALA A 104 18.59 17.67 -5.54
C ALA A 104 17.86 18.92 -5.04
N VAL A 105 16.93 18.77 -4.08
CA VAL A 105 16.15 19.89 -3.50
C VAL A 105 16.42 20.10 -2.01
N GLY A 106 17.30 19.31 -1.39
CA GLY A 106 17.63 19.40 0.03
C GLY A 106 16.49 18.97 0.96
N ALA A 107 15.62 18.06 0.51
CA ALA A 107 14.52 17.54 1.27
C ALA A 107 14.87 16.28 2.06
N TYR A 108 14.20 16.05 3.18
CA TYR A 108 14.16 14.73 3.80
C TYR A 108 13.40 13.73 2.92
N LEU A 109 13.85 12.48 2.89
CA LEU A 109 13.09 11.38 2.29
C LEU A 109 12.48 10.51 3.39
N MET A 110 11.17 10.41 3.40
CA MET A 110 10.40 9.49 4.23
C MET A 110 9.73 8.45 3.33
N VAL A 111 9.82 7.18 3.70
CA VAL A 111 9.09 6.11 3.01
C VAL A 111 8.12 5.42 3.98
N ASP A 112 6.84 5.48 3.65
CA ASP A 112 5.81 4.65 4.28
C ASP A 112 5.73 3.32 3.53
N MET A 113 6.39 2.29 4.07
CA MET A 113 6.41 0.96 3.47
C MET A 113 5.30 0.03 3.98
N ALA A 114 4.25 0.58 4.59
CA ALA A 114 3.21 -0.21 5.27
C ALA A 114 2.66 -1.36 4.43
N HIS A 115 2.39 -1.13 3.16
CA HIS A 115 1.86 -2.17 2.27
C HIS A 115 2.89 -3.23 1.89
N ILE A 116 4.13 -2.84 1.73
CA ILE A 116 5.21 -3.70 1.21
C ILE A 116 6.18 -4.20 2.29
N ALA A 117 6.00 -3.83 3.56
CA ALA A 117 6.97 -4.13 4.62
C ALA A 117 7.29 -5.62 4.76
N GLY A 118 6.30 -6.50 4.62
CA GLY A 118 6.53 -7.94 4.61
C GLY A 118 7.32 -8.42 3.39
N LEU A 119 7.12 -7.81 2.23
CA LEU A 119 7.88 -8.12 1.01
C LEU A 119 9.32 -7.63 1.10
N VAL A 120 9.54 -6.47 1.74
CA VAL A 120 10.89 -5.96 2.04
C VAL A 120 11.60 -6.88 3.02
N ALA A 121 10.95 -7.28 4.11
CA ALA A 121 11.50 -8.22 5.09
C ALA A 121 11.82 -9.59 4.47
N ALA A 122 11.00 -10.06 3.53
CA ALA A 122 11.24 -11.29 2.78
C ALA A 122 12.31 -11.16 1.69
N GLY A 123 12.79 -9.95 1.38
CA GLY A 123 13.79 -9.71 0.34
C GLY A 123 13.24 -9.81 -1.09
N VAL A 124 11.94 -9.68 -1.30
CA VAL A 124 11.27 -9.75 -2.62
C VAL A 124 10.80 -8.38 -3.13
N HIS A 125 11.06 -7.32 -2.39
CA HIS A 125 10.89 -5.92 -2.81
C HIS A 125 12.13 -5.13 -2.37
N PRO A 126 12.57 -4.10 -3.12
CA PRO A 126 13.67 -3.22 -2.72
C PRO A 126 13.47 -2.65 -1.31
N ASN A 127 14.57 -2.57 -0.55
CA ASN A 127 14.58 -2.06 0.81
C ASN A 127 14.76 -0.53 0.81
N PRO A 128 13.83 0.27 1.35
CA PRO A 128 13.97 1.73 1.42
C PRO A 128 14.97 2.23 2.47
N VAL A 129 15.25 1.43 3.51
CA VAL A 129 16.01 1.86 4.68
C VAL A 129 17.37 2.50 4.35
N PRO A 130 18.17 2.01 3.40
CA PRO A 130 19.47 2.64 3.06
C PRO A 130 19.34 4.03 2.45
N TYR A 131 18.18 4.38 1.89
CA TYR A 131 17.98 5.62 1.13
C TYR A 131 17.31 6.75 1.92
N CYS A 132 16.70 6.43 3.06
CA CYS A 132 15.78 7.35 3.74
C CYS A 132 16.32 7.86 5.08
N GLU A 133 15.89 9.05 5.49
CA GLU A 133 16.02 9.51 6.88
C GLU A 133 15.00 8.79 7.77
N PHE A 134 13.79 8.57 7.25
CA PHE A 134 12.67 7.98 7.99
C PHE A 134 11.99 6.89 7.17
N VAL A 135 11.71 5.77 7.80
CA VAL A 135 10.85 4.72 7.24
C VAL A 135 9.77 4.42 8.25
N THR A 136 8.52 4.51 7.82
CA THR A 136 7.37 4.13 8.64
C THR A 136 6.70 2.88 8.09
N THR A 137 6.00 2.15 8.94
CA THR A 137 5.20 1.02 8.51
C THR A 137 4.08 0.71 9.49
N THR A 138 3.10 -0.04 9.03
CA THR A 138 2.20 -0.84 9.86
C THR A 138 2.79 -2.23 10.09
N THR A 139 2.34 -2.92 11.14
CA THR A 139 2.76 -4.29 11.42
C THR A 139 1.73 -5.35 10.99
N HIS A 140 0.52 -4.95 10.62
CA HIS A 140 -0.64 -5.82 10.40
C HIS A 140 -1.04 -6.05 8.93
N LYS A 141 -0.19 -5.69 7.96
CA LYS A 141 -0.42 -5.95 6.53
C LYS A 141 0.45 -7.12 6.06
N THR A 142 1.33 -6.92 5.08
CA THR A 142 2.21 -7.99 4.59
C THR A 142 3.19 -8.52 5.63
N LEU A 143 3.49 -7.77 6.71
CA LEU A 143 4.24 -8.29 7.87
C LEU A 143 3.48 -9.33 8.69
N ARG A 144 2.15 -9.39 8.55
CA ARG A 144 1.29 -10.39 9.20
C ARG A 144 1.33 -10.36 10.74
N GLY A 145 1.56 -9.19 11.31
CA GLY A 145 1.65 -8.98 12.76
C GLY A 145 0.41 -8.34 13.39
N PRO A 146 0.51 -7.89 14.63
CA PRO A 146 -0.58 -7.20 15.32
C PRO A 146 -0.85 -5.84 14.69
N ARG A 147 -2.05 -5.28 14.91
CA ARG A 147 -2.33 -3.89 14.54
C ARG A 147 -1.46 -2.94 15.32
N GLY A 148 -0.67 -2.17 14.61
CA GLY A 148 0.27 -1.21 15.17
C GLY A 148 1.10 -0.54 14.09
N GLY A 149 1.99 0.35 14.50
CA GLY A 149 2.95 1.05 13.66
C GLY A 149 4.38 0.91 14.16
N LEU A 150 5.32 1.33 13.34
CA LEU A 150 6.76 1.32 13.61
C LEU A 150 7.40 2.47 12.86
N ILE A 151 8.41 3.10 13.46
CA ILE A 151 9.28 4.08 12.82
C ILE A 151 10.72 3.56 12.88
N LEU A 152 11.39 3.57 11.74
CA LEU A 152 12.84 3.43 11.63
C LEU A 152 13.41 4.78 11.22
N CYS A 153 14.53 5.20 11.79
CA CYS A 153 15.19 6.44 11.40
C CYS A 153 16.70 6.33 11.55
N ARG A 154 17.43 7.27 10.93
CA ARG A 154 18.86 7.43 11.20
C ARG A 154 19.06 7.84 12.64
N GLU A 155 20.20 7.45 13.24
CA GLU A 155 20.49 7.63 14.67
C GLU A 155 20.46 9.10 15.09
N GLU A 156 20.85 10.00 14.24
CA GLU A 156 20.84 11.46 14.50
C GLU A 156 19.43 12.02 14.82
N PHE A 157 18.37 11.36 14.35
CA PHE A 157 16.97 11.75 14.57
C PHE A 157 16.28 11.00 15.72
N ALA A 158 16.96 10.02 16.33
CA ALA A 158 16.39 9.13 17.33
C ALA A 158 15.65 9.88 18.46
N LYS A 159 16.34 10.86 19.08
CA LYS A 159 15.77 11.64 20.18
C LYS A 159 14.54 12.45 19.78
N GLN A 160 14.53 13.00 18.57
CA GLN A 160 13.40 13.79 18.08
C GLN A 160 12.19 12.90 17.82
N ILE A 161 12.39 11.73 17.21
CA ILE A 161 11.34 10.74 16.97
C ILE A 161 10.78 10.20 18.29
N ASP A 162 11.63 9.79 19.23
CA ASP A 162 11.16 9.29 20.52
C ASP A 162 10.35 10.34 21.29
N LYS A 163 10.80 11.60 21.27
CA LYS A 163 10.08 12.71 21.89
C LYS A 163 8.77 13.04 21.19
N ALA A 164 8.70 12.89 19.86
CA ALA A 164 7.48 13.09 19.09
C ALA A 164 6.44 12.00 19.37
N ILE A 165 6.89 10.79 19.67
CA ILE A 165 6.00 9.72 20.13
C ILE A 165 5.57 9.99 21.57
N PHE A 166 6.51 10.05 22.51
CA PHE A 166 6.22 10.30 23.91
C PHE A 166 7.09 11.45 24.45
N PRO A 167 6.51 12.50 24.97
CA PRO A 167 5.07 12.74 25.21
C PRO A 167 4.34 13.46 24.05
N GLY A 168 4.92 13.55 22.86
CA GLY A 168 4.44 14.43 21.79
C GLY A 168 3.05 14.06 21.26
N THR A 169 2.85 12.81 20.83
CA THR A 169 1.61 12.36 20.19
C THR A 169 0.90 11.22 20.91
N GLN A 170 1.59 10.55 21.84
CA GLN A 170 1.07 9.41 22.62
C GLN A 170 1.40 9.56 24.11
N GLY A 171 0.68 8.80 24.95
CA GLY A 171 1.00 8.51 26.33
C GLY A 171 1.77 7.18 26.47
N GLY A 172 1.43 6.40 27.50
CA GLY A 172 2.06 5.10 27.75
C GLY A 172 1.88 4.10 26.60
N PRO A 173 2.86 3.23 26.37
CA PRO A 173 2.83 2.28 25.28
C PRO A 173 1.87 1.10 25.53
N LEU A 174 1.37 0.48 24.45
CA LEU A 174 0.57 -0.74 24.50
C LEU A 174 1.50 -1.97 24.56
N MET A 175 1.94 -2.37 25.77
CA MET A 175 2.96 -3.41 25.94
C MET A 175 2.55 -4.76 25.36
N HIS A 176 1.27 -5.14 25.42
CA HIS A 176 0.76 -6.37 24.81
C HIS A 176 0.90 -6.35 23.28
N VAL A 177 0.71 -5.19 22.63
CA VAL A 177 0.95 -5.04 21.19
C VAL A 177 2.44 -5.10 20.88
N ILE A 178 3.29 -4.47 21.69
CA ILE A 178 4.76 -4.52 21.53
C ILE A 178 5.28 -5.94 21.65
N ALA A 179 4.79 -6.71 22.63
CA ALA A 179 5.12 -8.12 22.76
C ALA A 179 4.70 -8.92 21.52
N ALA A 180 3.51 -8.68 20.98
CA ALA A 180 3.05 -9.32 19.75
C ALA A 180 3.87 -8.89 18.51
N LYS A 181 4.36 -7.64 18.45
CA LYS A 181 5.31 -7.19 17.41
C LYS A 181 6.62 -7.97 17.50
N ALA A 182 7.15 -8.21 18.69
CA ALA A 182 8.38 -9.00 18.86
C ALA A 182 8.22 -10.42 18.31
N VAL A 183 7.08 -11.08 18.56
CA VAL A 183 6.77 -12.39 17.98
C VAL A 183 6.70 -12.31 16.45
N CYS A 184 5.98 -11.31 15.91
CA CYS A 184 5.86 -11.08 14.46
C CYS A 184 7.23 -10.92 13.80
N PHE A 185 8.13 -10.13 14.39
CA PHE A 185 9.47 -9.93 13.85
C PHE A 185 10.34 -11.19 13.96
N GLY A 186 10.20 -11.95 15.06
CA GLY A 186 10.82 -13.26 15.20
C GLY A 186 10.37 -14.26 14.12
N GLU A 187 9.09 -14.23 13.73
CA GLU A 187 8.58 -15.03 12.60
C GLU A 187 9.13 -14.53 11.26
N ALA A 188 9.19 -13.20 11.06
CA ALA A 188 9.69 -12.60 9.82
C ALA A 188 11.19 -12.86 9.56
N LEU A 189 11.96 -13.18 10.58
CA LEU A 189 13.37 -13.58 10.46
C LEU A 189 13.56 -15.02 9.98
N LYS A 190 12.51 -15.86 10.02
CA LYS A 190 12.61 -17.27 9.64
C LYS A 190 12.64 -17.46 8.11
N PRO A 191 13.30 -18.52 7.61
CA PRO A 191 13.33 -18.82 6.17
C PRO A 191 11.92 -18.97 5.55
N GLU A 192 10.97 -19.52 6.30
CA GLU A 192 9.59 -19.73 5.86
C GLU A 192 8.88 -18.42 5.49
N PHE A 193 9.26 -17.32 6.12
CA PHE A 193 8.71 -16.00 5.79
C PHE A 193 9.19 -15.49 4.42
N LYS A 194 10.43 -15.84 4.02
CA LYS A 194 10.92 -15.54 2.67
C LYS A 194 10.13 -16.28 1.60
N GLU A 195 9.84 -17.56 1.84
CA GLU A 195 9.02 -18.37 0.93
C GLU A 195 7.57 -17.84 0.88
N TYR A 196 7.03 -17.40 2.02
CA TYR A 196 5.74 -16.73 2.07
C TYR A 196 5.73 -15.46 1.20
N GLY A 197 6.74 -14.59 1.31
CA GLY A 197 6.89 -13.39 0.49
C GLY A 197 6.94 -13.68 -1.02
N LYS A 198 7.72 -14.70 -1.42
CA LYS A 198 7.78 -15.16 -2.82
C LYS A 198 6.41 -15.63 -3.32
N LYS A 199 5.71 -16.44 -2.52
CA LYS A 199 4.37 -16.94 -2.85
C LYS A 199 3.34 -15.81 -2.97
N ILE A 200 3.41 -14.78 -2.15
CA ILE A 200 2.51 -13.61 -2.28
C ILE A 200 2.66 -13.00 -3.68
N VAL A 201 3.90 -12.77 -4.10
CA VAL A 201 4.18 -12.13 -5.40
C VAL A 201 3.78 -13.04 -6.55
N SER A 202 4.12 -14.35 -6.52
CA SER A 202 3.75 -15.31 -7.56
C SER A 202 2.24 -15.48 -7.67
N ASN A 203 1.53 -15.57 -6.56
CA ASN A 203 0.07 -15.61 -6.52
C ASN A 203 -0.56 -14.33 -7.11
N CYS A 204 -0.04 -13.16 -6.76
CA CYS A 204 -0.57 -11.91 -7.30
C CYS A 204 -0.35 -11.81 -8.82
N LYS A 205 0.82 -12.26 -9.29
CA LYS A 205 1.11 -12.34 -10.71
C LYS A 205 0.17 -13.33 -11.42
N ALA A 206 -0.02 -14.53 -10.87
CA ALA A 206 -0.93 -15.54 -11.45
C ALA A 206 -2.38 -15.01 -11.52
N LEU A 207 -2.84 -14.30 -10.47
CA LEU A 207 -4.15 -13.66 -10.49
C LEU A 207 -4.25 -12.57 -11.57
N ALA A 208 -3.21 -11.73 -11.71
CA ALA A 208 -3.16 -10.70 -12.73
C ALA A 208 -3.18 -11.30 -14.15
N ASP A 209 -2.34 -12.30 -14.40
CA ASP A 209 -2.27 -13.00 -15.69
C ASP A 209 -3.61 -13.68 -16.02
N GLY A 210 -4.25 -14.31 -15.04
CA GLY A 210 -5.57 -14.93 -15.17
C GLY A 210 -6.68 -13.94 -15.50
N LEU A 211 -6.66 -12.75 -14.91
CA LEU A 211 -7.60 -11.67 -15.23
C LEU A 211 -7.37 -11.10 -16.63
N LEU A 212 -6.12 -10.81 -16.98
CA LEU A 212 -5.75 -10.30 -18.31
C LEU A 212 -6.12 -11.29 -19.42
N LYS A 213 -5.87 -12.59 -19.22
CA LYS A 213 -6.24 -13.67 -20.16
C LYS A 213 -7.75 -13.72 -20.44
N ARG A 214 -8.55 -13.27 -19.47
CA ARG A 214 -10.02 -13.22 -19.57
C ARG A 214 -10.55 -11.87 -20.05
N GLY A 215 -9.66 -10.99 -20.54
CA GLY A 215 -10.00 -9.71 -21.14
C GLY A 215 -10.22 -8.56 -20.15
N ASN A 216 -9.95 -8.77 -18.85
CA ASN A 216 -10.04 -7.68 -17.86
C ASN A 216 -8.86 -6.72 -18.02
N LYS A 217 -9.08 -5.45 -17.73
CA LYS A 217 -8.03 -4.43 -17.74
C LYS A 217 -7.43 -4.24 -16.35
N LEU A 218 -6.12 -4.11 -16.28
CA LEU A 218 -5.38 -3.83 -15.05
C LEU A 218 -4.61 -2.51 -15.18
N VAL A 219 -4.69 -1.70 -14.15
CA VAL A 219 -3.86 -0.49 -14.02
C VAL A 219 -2.39 -0.88 -14.13
N SER A 220 -1.61 -0.11 -14.90
CA SER A 220 -0.21 -0.38 -15.26
C SER A 220 0.07 -1.73 -15.93
N GLY A 221 -0.95 -2.44 -16.42
CA GLY A 221 -0.82 -3.70 -17.15
C GLY A 221 -0.39 -4.90 -16.29
N GLY A 222 -0.59 -4.87 -14.96
CA GLY A 222 -0.28 -6.00 -14.07
C GLY A 222 0.31 -5.60 -12.73
N THR A 223 1.11 -6.48 -12.13
CA THR A 223 1.67 -6.27 -10.79
C THR A 223 3.09 -6.83 -10.63
N ASP A 224 3.89 -6.19 -9.77
CA ASP A 224 5.20 -6.65 -9.33
C ASP A 224 5.22 -6.99 -7.82
N ASN A 225 4.07 -6.85 -7.13
CA ASN A 225 3.99 -7.01 -5.67
C ASN A 225 2.76 -7.81 -5.21
N HIS A 226 2.14 -7.45 -4.10
CA HIS A 226 1.04 -8.19 -3.44
C HIS A 226 -0.35 -7.67 -3.80
N VAL A 227 -0.46 -6.59 -4.59
CA VAL A 227 -1.74 -5.98 -4.97
C VAL A 227 -1.82 -5.77 -6.48
N LEU A 228 -3.03 -5.74 -6.99
CA LEU A 228 -3.36 -5.31 -8.34
C LEU A 228 -4.61 -4.43 -8.29
N LEU A 229 -4.80 -3.62 -9.34
CA LEU A 229 -5.95 -2.77 -9.54
C LEU A 229 -6.64 -3.16 -10.84
N MET A 230 -7.91 -3.53 -10.78
CA MET A 230 -8.74 -3.67 -11.98
C MET A 230 -9.26 -2.30 -12.40
N ASP A 231 -9.22 -2.03 -13.69
CA ASP A 231 -9.81 -0.86 -14.35
C ASP A 231 -11.15 -1.25 -14.96
N LEU A 232 -12.23 -0.66 -14.46
CA LEU A 232 -13.61 -0.98 -14.85
C LEU A 232 -14.21 0.05 -15.81
N ARG A 233 -13.45 1.06 -16.28
CA ARG A 233 -13.98 2.16 -17.11
C ARG A 233 -14.64 1.73 -18.41
N ASP A 234 -14.26 0.56 -18.95
CA ASP A 234 -14.87 0.01 -20.15
C ASP A 234 -15.95 -1.04 -19.86
N THR A 235 -16.47 -1.04 -18.64
CA THR A 235 -17.56 -1.93 -18.21
C THR A 235 -18.74 -1.09 -17.72
N ASP A 236 -19.93 -1.70 -17.65
CA ASP A 236 -21.12 -1.07 -17.09
C ASP A 236 -21.19 -1.19 -15.54
N VAL A 237 -20.11 -1.68 -14.91
CA VAL A 237 -20.07 -1.97 -13.47
C VAL A 237 -19.09 -1.04 -12.77
N THR A 238 -19.54 -0.36 -11.72
CA THR A 238 -18.68 0.50 -10.90
C THR A 238 -17.87 -0.30 -9.88
N GLY A 239 -16.80 0.31 -9.33
CA GLY A 239 -16.00 -0.32 -8.27
C GLY A 239 -16.85 -0.69 -7.04
N LYS A 240 -17.79 0.20 -6.64
CA LYS A 240 -18.73 -0.05 -5.54
C LYS A 240 -19.63 -1.24 -5.82
N GLU A 241 -20.13 -1.36 -7.04
CA GLU A 241 -21.01 -2.44 -7.42
C GLU A 241 -20.27 -3.78 -7.50
N LEU A 242 -19.08 -3.81 -8.10
CA LEU A 242 -18.27 -5.05 -8.15
C LEU A 242 -17.83 -5.48 -6.75
N GLU A 243 -17.44 -4.55 -5.86
CA GLU A 243 -17.14 -4.82 -4.45
C GLU A 243 -18.32 -5.54 -3.77
N ALA A 244 -19.55 -5.02 -3.93
CA ALA A 244 -20.76 -5.60 -3.34
C ALA A 244 -21.10 -7.00 -3.91
N ARG A 245 -21.06 -7.16 -5.24
CA ARG A 245 -21.32 -8.44 -5.91
C ARG A 245 -20.31 -9.53 -5.50
N LEU A 246 -19.02 -9.16 -5.41
CA LEU A 246 -17.97 -10.09 -4.99
C LEU A 246 -18.09 -10.45 -3.50
N ASP A 247 -18.45 -9.49 -2.64
CA ASP A 247 -18.67 -9.75 -1.21
C ASP A 247 -19.81 -10.75 -1.00
N GLU A 248 -20.91 -10.61 -1.75
CA GLU A 248 -22.00 -11.60 -1.76
C GLU A 248 -21.55 -12.99 -2.26
N CYS A 249 -20.46 -13.07 -3.02
CA CYS A 249 -19.83 -14.31 -3.48
C CYS A 249 -18.66 -14.75 -2.59
N TYR A 250 -18.50 -14.17 -1.40
CA TYR A 250 -17.44 -14.47 -0.42
C TYR A 250 -16.02 -14.11 -0.90
N ILE A 251 -15.90 -13.22 -1.88
CA ILE A 251 -14.63 -12.68 -2.38
C ILE A 251 -14.50 -11.24 -1.93
N THR A 252 -13.70 -11.00 -0.89
CA THR A 252 -13.52 -9.64 -0.34
C THR A 252 -12.46 -8.87 -1.14
N VAL A 253 -12.88 -7.73 -1.69
CA VAL A 253 -12.04 -6.76 -2.38
C VAL A 253 -12.32 -5.35 -1.85
N ASN A 254 -11.61 -4.33 -2.35
CA ASN A 254 -11.92 -2.93 -2.03
C ASN A 254 -12.19 -2.16 -3.31
N LYS A 255 -13.32 -1.43 -3.38
CA LYS A 255 -13.43 -0.37 -4.37
C LYS A 255 -12.28 0.62 -4.20
N ASN A 256 -11.73 1.08 -5.29
CA ASN A 256 -10.55 1.94 -5.28
C ASN A 256 -10.57 2.90 -6.47
N THR A 257 -10.17 4.14 -6.24
CA THR A 257 -9.88 5.06 -7.34
C THR A 257 -8.72 4.55 -8.18
N ILE A 258 -8.74 4.89 -9.44
CA ILE A 258 -7.67 4.57 -10.41
C ILE A 258 -7.11 5.86 -11.00
N PRO A 259 -5.92 5.86 -11.61
CA PRO A 259 -5.37 7.04 -12.27
C PRO A 259 -6.34 7.60 -13.31
N GLY A 260 -6.60 8.92 -13.26
CA GLY A 260 -7.60 9.55 -14.10
C GLY A 260 -9.07 9.25 -13.73
N GLU A 261 -9.34 8.94 -12.46
CA GLU A 261 -10.66 8.57 -11.92
C GLU A 261 -11.78 9.56 -12.30
N PRO A 262 -12.79 9.15 -13.09
CA PRO A 262 -13.89 10.03 -13.48
C PRO A 262 -15.03 10.08 -12.45
N LEU A 263 -15.11 9.13 -11.53
CA LEU A 263 -16.19 9.00 -10.58
C LEU A 263 -15.79 9.51 -9.19
N SER A 264 -16.78 9.67 -8.32
CA SER A 264 -16.51 10.04 -6.92
C SER A 264 -15.76 8.93 -6.17
N PRO A 265 -14.98 9.28 -5.12
CA PRO A 265 -14.29 8.28 -4.28
C PRO A 265 -15.21 7.27 -3.57
N PHE A 266 -16.51 7.56 -3.51
CA PHE A 266 -17.52 6.67 -2.91
C PHE A 266 -18.09 5.63 -3.90
N VAL A 267 -17.85 5.83 -5.20
CA VAL A 267 -18.30 4.95 -6.29
C VAL A 267 -17.13 4.21 -6.92
N THR A 268 -16.15 4.95 -7.42
CA THR A 268 -14.90 4.52 -8.06
C THR A 268 -15.07 3.74 -9.37
N SER A 269 -14.04 3.77 -10.20
CA SER A 269 -13.96 3.02 -11.46
C SER A 269 -13.03 1.82 -11.36
N GLY A 270 -12.61 1.46 -10.15
CA GLY A 270 -11.72 0.31 -9.97
C GLY A 270 -11.93 -0.45 -8.68
N VAL A 271 -11.31 -1.60 -8.60
CA VAL A 271 -11.18 -2.41 -7.37
C VAL A 271 -9.74 -2.82 -7.16
N ARG A 272 -9.32 -2.78 -5.88
CA ARG A 272 -8.02 -3.26 -5.44
C ARG A 272 -8.16 -4.67 -4.88
N ILE A 273 -7.28 -5.57 -5.34
CA ILE A 273 -7.24 -6.97 -4.94
C ILE A 273 -5.84 -7.27 -4.42
N GLY A 274 -5.73 -8.01 -3.33
CA GLY A 274 -4.45 -8.39 -2.73
C GLY A 274 -4.40 -9.88 -2.38
N THR A 275 -3.21 -10.47 -2.43
CA THR A 275 -3.02 -11.92 -2.27
C THR A 275 -2.37 -12.35 -0.95
N ALA A 276 -1.94 -11.42 -0.10
CA ALA A 276 -1.23 -11.76 1.14
C ALA A 276 -2.08 -12.64 2.09
N ALA A 277 -3.35 -12.31 2.30
CA ALA A 277 -4.23 -13.05 3.19
C ALA A 277 -4.54 -14.47 2.69
N VAL A 278 -4.85 -14.62 1.41
CA VAL A 278 -5.14 -15.91 0.80
C VAL A 278 -3.90 -16.80 0.71
N THR A 279 -2.71 -16.21 0.50
CA THR A 279 -1.43 -16.94 0.56
C THR A 279 -1.16 -17.47 1.98
N THR A 280 -1.48 -16.69 3.03
CA THR A 280 -1.40 -17.18 4.43
C THR A 280 -2.31 -18.37 4.67
N ARG A 281 -3.46 -18.44 3.98
CA ARG A 281 -4.42 -19.54 4.07
C ARG A 281 -4.03 -20.75 3.23
N GLY A 282 -2.91 -20.71 2.52
CA GLY A 282 -2.38 -21.85 1.76
C GLY A 282 -2.77 -21.89 0.29
N LEU A 283 -3.46 -20.87 -0.24
CA LEU A 283 -3.82 -20.81 -1.66
C LEU A 283 -2.56 -20.62 -2.54
N ASN A 284 -2.60 -21.19 -3.74
CA ASN A 284 -1.51 -21.21 -4.70
C ASN A 284 -1.92 -20.58 -6.03
N GLU A 285 -1.03 -20.63 -7.02
CA GLU A 285 -1.22 -20.05 -8.36
C GLU A 285 -2.41 -20.64 -9.13
N GLU A 286 -2.70 -21.95 -8.97
CA GLU A 286 -3.87 -22.59 -9.59
C GLU A 286 -5.17 -22.06 -8.99
N ASP A 287 -5.20 -21.81 -7.68
CA ASP A 287 -6.33 -21.19 -7.02
C ASP A 287 -6.52 -19.75 -7.49
N MET A 288 -5.43 -19.03 -7.77
CA MET A 288 -5.50 -17.66 -8.30
C MET A 288 -6.13 -17.62 -9.71
N ASP A 289 -5.86 -18.60 -10.57
CA ASP A 289 -6.52 -18.66 -11.89
C ASP A 289 -8.03 -18.92 -11.77
N LYS A 290 -8.45 -19.79 -10.82
CA LYS A 290 -9.87 -20.01 -10.50
C LYS A 290 -10.53 -18.76 -9.94
N ILE A 291 -9.85 -18.03 -9.04
CA ILE A 291 -10.35 -16.77 -8.49
C ILE A 291 -10.49 -15.73 -9.61
N ALA A 292 -9.54 -15.66 -10.55
CA ALA A 292 -9.65 -14.79 -11.72
C ALA A 292 -10.88 -15.15 -12.59
N GLU A 293 -11.18 -16.44 -12.77
CA GLU A 293 -12.41 -16.89 -13.43
C GLU A 293 -13.65 -16.39 -12.69
N TYR A 294 -13.70 -16.58 -11.36
CA TYR A 294 -14.86 -16.20 -10.58
C TYR A 294 -15.09 -14.69 -10.56
N ILE A 295 -14.04 -13.89 -10.43
CA ILE A 295 -14.14 -12.43 -10.51
C ILE A 295 -14.68 -12.01 -11.88
N THR A 296 -14.20 -12.63 -12.96
CA THR A 296 -14.65 -12.31 -14.32
C THR A 296 -16.11 -12.73 -14.54
N LEU A 297 -16.54 -13.87 -14.03
CA LEU A 297 -17.93 -14.31 -14.09
C LEU A 297 -18.87 -13.35 -13.35
N VAL A 298 -18.49 -12.93 -12.15
CA VAL A 298 -19.28 -11.97 -11.35
C VAL A 298 -19.33 -10.60 -12.02
N LEU A 299 -18.26 -10.17 -12.68
CA LEU A 299 -18.24 -8.91 -13.43
C LEU A 299 -19.21 -8.94 -14.61
N ASN A 300 -19.17 -10.01 -15.40
CA ASN A 300 -19.84 -10.08 -16.70
C ASN A 300 -21.27 -10.65 -16.65
N ASP A 301 -21.55 -11.55 -15.71
CA ASP A 301 -22.85 -12.26 -15.62
C ASP A 301 -23.18 -12.65 -14.17
N TYR A 302 -23.35 -11.63 -13.34
CA TYR A 302 -23.55 -11.81 -11.89
C TYR A 302 -24.78 -12.69 -11.58
N GLU A 303 -25.93 -12.38 -12.17
CA GLU A 303 -27.21 -13.04 -11.81
C GLU A 303 -27.18 -14.56 -12.08
N ASN A 304 -26.54 -15.00 -13.17
CA ASN A 304 -26.46 -16.41 -13.52
C ASN A 304 -25.24 -17.13 -12.91
N SER A 305 -24.21 -16.39 -12.49
CA SER A 305 -22.96 -16.98 -11.98
C SER A 305 -22.86 -17.05 -10.47
N LYS A 306 -23.61 -16.24 -9.73
CA LYS A 306 -23.52 -16.06 -8.28
C LYS A 306 -23.45 -17.38 -7.49
N GLU A 307 -24.39 -18.30 -7.71
CA GLU A 307 -24.43 -19.56 -6.96
C GLU A 307 -23.28 -20.50 -7.32
N LYS A 308 -22.87 -20.55 -8.61
CA LYS A 308 -21.69 -21.29 -9.05
C LYS A 308 -20.44 -20.77 -8.39
N VAL A 309 -20.27 -19.43 -8.33
CA VAL A 309 -19.09 -18.79 -7.76
C VAL A 309 -19.04 -19.02 -6.24
N ARG A 310 -20.15 -18.87 -5.53
CA ARG A 310 -20.24 -19.17 -4.08
C ARG A 310 -19.78 -20.60 -3.78
N ALA A 311 -20.35 -21.58 -4.46
CA ALA A 311 -19.98 -22.99 -4.28
C ALA A 311 -18.48 -23.23 -4.56
N GLY A 312 -17.94 -22.59 -5.60
CA GLY A 312 -16.54 -22.70 -5.96
C GLY A 312 -15.61 -22.05 -4.93
N VAL A 313 -15.98 -20.91 -4.37
CA VAL A 313 -15.23 -20.24 -3.28
C VAL A 313 -15.26 -21.08 -2.01
N GLU A 314 -16.40 -21.63 -1.64
CA GLU A 314 -16.53 -22.54 -0.49
C GLU A 314 -15.62 -23.78 -0.66
N GLU A 315 -15.53 -24.33 -1.87
CA GLU A 315 -14.65 -25.46 -2.14
C GLU A 315 -13.16 -25.09 -2.00
N ILE A 316 -12.75 -23.95 -2.56
CA ILE A 316 -11.38 -23.44 -2.38
C ILE A 316 -11.07 -23.21 -0.89
N CYS A 317 -12.03 -22.74 -0.10
CA CYS A 317 -11.85 -22.44 1.32
C CYS A 317 -11.78 -23.69 2.23
N LYS A 318 -12.02 -24.90 1.70
CA LYS A 318 -11.86 -26.16 2.45
C LYS A 318 -10.37 -26.59 2.58
N LYS A 319 -9.48 -25.98 1.82
CA LYS A 319 -8.03 -26.19 1.93
C LYS A 319 -7.48 -25.56 3.21
#